data_d28202cd881cfd67d0fa93a2df8427d4
#
_entry.id   d28202cd881cfd67d0fa93a2df8427d4
#
_cell.length_a   1.000
_cell.length_b   1.000
_cell.length_c   1.000
_cell.angle_alpha   90.00
_cell.angle_beta   90.00
_cell.angle_gamma   90.00
#
_symmetry.space_group_name_H-M   'P 1'
#
loop_
_entity.id
_entity.type
_entity.pdbx_description
1 polymer ?
#
loop_
_entity_poly.entity_id
_entity_poly.type
_entity_poly.pdbx_seq_one_letter_code
_entity_poly.pdbx_strand_id
1 'polypeptide(L)'
;MHTIQYVVTQADDVDEAFNGVKHYLEGLLGDDPYTAGSATWYDWFVAGGGRWSTSDDPYNDNYTNDVVHQSDPKFQEYLDKAKEFRQTSLKEYVEQAKKIDYNKIINDIDVSGGDDYRAGMDLYPIKKLYDMAVGDWDFNSYFFDIVTDSSNMIHVKNSLDKGADNWYAVPVDFHF
;
A
#
# COMPACT_ATOMS: atom_id res chain seq x y z
N MET A 1 11.27 -0.66 -7.57
CA MET A 1 11.51 -0.93 -6.12
C MET A 1 10.52 -1.94 -5.60
N HIS A 2 10.64 -2.38 -4.30
CA HIS A 2 9.69 -3.30 -3.71
C HIS A 2 9.16 -2.78 -2.38
N THR A 3 7.90 -3.06 -2.10
CA THR A 3 7.26 -2.78 -0.82
C THR A 3 6.32 -3.91 -0.42
N ILE A 4 6.27 -4.23 0.87
CA ILE A 4 5.27 -5.14 1.41
C ILE A 4 4.01 -4.36 1.75
N GLN A 5 2.86 -4.91 1.38
CA GLN A 5 1.59 -4.45 1.92
C GLN A 5 0.76 -5.63 2.43
N TYR A 6 -0.04 -5.37 3.43
CA TYR A 6 -1.00 -6.33 3.97
C TYR A 6 -2.38 -5.97 3.42
N VAL A 7 -2.81 -6.75 2.43
CA VAL A 7 -4.11 -6.57 1.77
C VAL A 7 -5.14 -7.41 2.52
N VAL A 8 -6.24 -6.79 2.93
CA VAL A 8 -7.28 -7.49 3.67
C VAL A 8 -8.55 -7.65 2.86
N THR A 9 -9.25 -8.75 3.11
CA THR A 9 -10.52 -9.08 2.47
C THR A 9 -11.40 -9.90 3.42
N GLN A 10 -12.68 -10.03 3.08
CA GLN A 10 -13.58 -11.01 3.67
C GLN A 10 -13.71 -12.21 2.72
N ALA A 11 -13.60 -13.43 3.25
CA ALA A 11 -13.68 -14.67 2.50
C ALA A 11 -14.11 -15.84 3.39
N ASP A 12 -14.53 -16.94 2.79
CA ASP A 12 -14.93 -18.13 3.54
C ASP A 12 -13.72 -19.00 3.93
N ASP A 13 -12.63 -18.92 3.17
CA ASP A 13 -11.38 -19.65 3.44
C ASP A 13 -10.14 -18.94 2.90
N VAL A 14 -8.96 -19.55 3.14
CA VAL A 14 -7.65 -19.04 2.74
C VAL A 14 -7.52 -18.93 1.23
N ASP A 15 -8.01 -19.93 0.49
CA ASP A 15 -7.85 -19.98 -0.96
C ASP A 15 -8.73 -18.92 -1.64
N GLU A 16 -9.96 -18.73 -1.13
CA GLU A 16 -10.83 -17.67 -1.60
C GLU A 16 -10.24 -16.28 -1.30
N ALA A 17 -9.71 -16.07 -0.09
CA ALA A 17 -9.06 -14.81 0.28
C ALA A 17 -7.87 -14.50 -0.62
N PHE A 18 -7.00 -15.48 -0.84
CA PHE A 18 -5.82 -15.36 -1.68
C PHE A 18 -6.19 -15.04 -3.13
N ASN A 19 -7.06 -15.85 -3.72
CA ASN A 19 -7.49 -15.68 -5.10
C ASN A 19 -8.29 -14.40 -5.32
N GLY A 20 -9.12 -14.00 -4.36
CA GLY A 20 -9.86 -12.74 -4.38
C GLY A 20 -8.95 -11.53 -4.42
N VAL A 21 -7.93 -11.50 -3.56
CA VAL A 21 -6.91 -10.44 -3.56
C VAL A 21 -6.13 -10.45 -4.86
N LYS A 22 -5.65 -11.60 -5.32
CA LYS A 22 -4.90 -11.74 -6.57
C LYS A 22 -5.69 -11.22 -7.76
N HIS A 23 -6.93 -11.66 -7.91
CA HIS A 23 -7.80 -11.25 -9.01
C HIS A 23 -8.11 -9.74 -8.97
N TYR A 24 -8.36 -9.18 -7.78
CA TYR A 24 -8.58 -7.75 -7.62
C TYR A 24 -7.39 -6.94 -8.09
N LEU A 25 -6.17 -7.31 -7.66
CA LEU A 25 -4.93 -6.61 -8.01
C LEU A 25 -4.57 -6.76 -9.49
N GLU A 26 -4.80 -7.94 -10.08
CA GLU A 26 -4.66 -8.16 -11.53
C GLU A 26 -5.61 -7.28 -12.34
N GLY A 27 -6.84 -7.11 -11.87
CA GLY A 27 -7.83 -6.24 -12.49
C GLY A 27 -7.42 -4.76 -12.51
N LEU A 28 -6.66 -4.30 -11.51
CA LEU A 28 -6.14 -2.94 -11.46
C LEU A 28 -4.97 -2.72 -12.42
N LEU A 29 -4.15 -3.74 -12.67
CA LEU A 29 -3.04 -3.65 -13.64
C LEU A 29 -3.55 -3.50 -15.08
N GLY A 30 -4.71 -4.08 -15.40
CA GLY A 30 -5.22 -4.14 -16.74
C GLY A 30 -4.40 -5.07 -17.65
N ASP A 31 -4.66 -5.00 -18.98
CA ASP A 31 -4.02 -5.89 -19.96
C ASP A 31 -2.53 -5.57 -20.20
N ASP A 32 -2.10 -4.35 -19.88
CA ASP A 32 -0.71 -3.93 -20.05
C ASP A 32 -0.34 -2.85 -18.99
N PRO A 33 0.39 -3.24 -17.95
CA PRO A 33 0.78 -2.32 -16.87
C PRO A 33 1.74 -1.19 -17.30
N TYR A 34 2.35 -1.32 -18.49
CA TYR A 34 3.28 -0.33 -19.01
C TYR A 34 2.63 0.69 -19.95
N THR A 35 1.34 0.57 -20.25
CA THR A 35 0.63 1.55 -21.06
C THR A 35 0.14 2.75 -20.22
N ALA A 36 0.19 3.93 -20.83
CA ALA A 36 -0.37 5.14 -20.25
C ALA A 36 -1.89 4.96 -20.03
N GLY A 37 -2.30 4.70 -18.81
CA GLY A 37 -3.70 4.40 -18.46
C GLY A 37 -3.85 3.29 -17.40
N SER A 38 -2.76 2.64 -17.01
CA SER A 38 -2.73 1.84 -15.78
C SER A 38 -3.07 2.74 -14.60
N ALA A 39 -4.17 2.43 -13.90
CA ALA A 39 -4.65 3.23 -12.78
C ALA A 39 -3.88 2.94 -11.48
N THR A 40 -2.75 2.21 -11.56
CA THR A 40 -2.05 1.74 -10.38
C THR A 40 -0.62 2.29 -10.28
N TRP A 41 -0.09 2.28 -9.06
CA TRP A 41 1.25 2.75 -8.71
C TRP A 41 2.31 1.64 -8.80
N TYR A 42 1.92 0.39 -9.11
CA TYR A 42 2.81 -0.78 -9.24
C TYR A 42 2.72 -1.39 -10.64
N ASP A 43 3.79 -2.05 -11.07
CA ASP A 43 3.89 -2.69 -12.39
C ASP A 43 3.75 -4.22 -12.34
N TRP A 44 4.01 -4.84 -11.16
CA TRP A 44 3.71 -6.24 -10.88
C TRP A 44 3.69 -6.50 -9.37
N PHE A 45 3.22 -7.68 -8.96
CA PHE A 45 3.16 -8.09 -7.56
C PHE A 45 3.29 -9.61 -7.41
N VAL A 46 3.63 -10.06 -6.19
CA VAL A 46 3.56 -11.46 -5.75
C VAL A 46 2.64 -11.55 -4.53
N ALA A 47 1.47 -12.15 -4.69
CA ALA A 47 0.59 -12.46 -3.57
C ALA A 47 1.19 -13.60 -2.71
N GLY A 48 0.90 -13.58 -1.40
CA GLY A 48 1.51 -14.52 -0.45
C GLY A 48 2.84 -14.04 0.13
N GLY A 49 3.21 -12.77 -0.10
CA GLY A 49 4.31 -12.09 0.56
C GLY A 49 5.62 -12.00 -0.22
N GLY A 50 5.79 -12.74 -1.31
CA GLY A 50 6.97 -12.66 -2.16
C GLY A 50 8.27 -12.74 -1.37
N ARG A 51 9.08 -11.71 -1.40
CA ARG A 51 10.37 -11.61 -0.68
C ARG A 51 10.26 -11.61 0.84
N TRP A 52 9.09 -11.33 1.38
CA TRP A 52 8.80 -11.33 2.83
C TRP A 52 8.05 -12.59 3.26
N SER A 53 7.78 -13.52 2.33
CA SER A 53 7.13 -14.79 2.64
C SER A 53 8.04 -15.74 3.39
N THR A 54 7.44 -16.76 4.00
CA THR A 54 8.16 -17.90 4.55
C THR A 54 8.46 -18.98 3.50
N SER A 55 8.15 -18.71 2.22
CA SER A 55 8.51 -19.56 1.08
C SER A 55 10.00 -19.47 0.76
N ASP A 56 10.59 -20.57 0.34
CA ASP A 56 11.96 -20.60 -0.20
C ASP A 56 12.05 -19.94 -1.59
N ASP A 57 10.92 -19.78 -2.29
CA ASP A 57 10.83 -19.13 -3.57
C ASP A 57 10.09 -17.79 -3.45
N PRO A 58 10.81 -16.64 -3.58
CA PRO A 58 10.20 -15.31 -3.48
C PRO A 58 9.28 -14.93 -4.66
N TYR A 59 9.26 -15.76 -5.71
CA TYR A 59 8.38 -15.56 -6.88
C TYR A 59 7.21 -16.54 -6.91
N ASN A 60 7.02 -17.33 -5.84
CA ASN A 60 5.89 -18.24 -5.73
C ASN A 60 4.59 -17.48 -5.51
N ASP A 61 3.88 -17.22 -6.59
CA ASP A 61 2.61 -16.50 -6.62
C ASP A 61 1.37 -17.38 -6.29
N ASN A 62 1.60 -18.59 -5.76
CA ASN A 62 0.58 -19.50 -5.27
C ASN A 62 0.83 -19.90 -3.80
N TYR A 63 1.64 -19.14 -3.07
CA TYR A 63 1.99 -19.43 -1.69
C TYR A 63 0.97 -18.86 -0.71
N THR A 64 0.21 -19.72 -0.04
CA THR A 64 -0.89 -19.34 0.85
C THR A 64 -0.57 -19.47 2.35
N ASN A 65 0.59 -20.03 2.74
CA ASN A 65 0.90 -20.28 4.15
C ASN A 65 1.08 -19.00 5.00
N ASP A 66 1.29 -17.85 4.36
CA ASP A 66 1.37 -16.55 5.02
C ASP A 66 0.06 -15.76 4.97
N VAL A 67 -0.98 -16.32 4.33
CA VAL A 67 -2.35 -15.79 4.41
C VAL A 67 -2.95 -16.19 5.75
N VAL A 68 -3.47 -15.23 6.50
CA VAL A 68 -3.91 -15.47 7.86
C VAL A 68 -5.34 -14.98 8.10
N HIS A 69 -6.13 -15.82 8.77
CA HIS A 69 -7.44 -15.45 9.26
C HIS A 69 -7.34 -14.57 10.51
N GLN A 70 -8.32 -13.72 10.76
CA GLN A 70 -8.39 -12.82 11.92
C GLN A 70 -8.27 -13.50 13.30
N SER A 71 -8.56 -14.80 13.40
CA SER A 71 -8.37 -15.57 14.64
C SER A 71 -6.91 -15.96 14.89
N ASP A 72 -6.03 -15.84 13.89
CA ASP A 72 -4.60 -16.07 14.05
C ASP A 72 -3.94 -14.81 14.63
N PRO A 73 -3.13 -14.92 15.69
CA PRO A 73 -2.38 -13.79 16.24
C PRO A 73 -1.56 -13.01 15.20
N LYS A 74 -1.09 -13.68 14.15
CA LYS A 74 -0.31 -13.09 13.05
C LYS A 74 -1.12 -12.06 12.26
N PHE A 75 -2.46 -12.17 12.25
CA PHE A 75 -3.31 -11.15 11.63
C PHE A 75 -3.11 -9.78 12.29
N GLN A 76 -3.17 -9.74 13.63
CA GLN A 76 -2.94 -8.49 14.36
C GLN A 76 -1.49 -8.00 14.20
N GLU A 77 -0.52 -8.91 14.16
CA GLU A 77 0.87 -8.54 13.88
C GLU A 77 1.05 -7.86 12.52
N TYR A 78 0.32 -8.29 11.49
CA TYR A 78 0.34 -7.67 10.16
C TYR A 78 -0.23 -6.25 10.19
N LEU A 79 -1.36 -6.05 10.88
CA LEU A 79 -1.95 -4.72 11.04
C LEU A 79 -1.01 -3.78 11.82
N ASP A 80 -0.36 -4.29 12.86
CA ASP A 80 0.57 -3.50 13.67
C ASP A 80 1.84 -3.14 12.87
N LYS A 81 2.39 -4.06 12.09
CA LYS A 81 3.51 -3.80 11.17
C LYS A 81 3.15 -2.74 10.12
N ALA A 82 2.00 -2.87 9.48
CA ALA A 82 1.53 -1.88 8.52
C ALA A 82 1.44 -0.49 9.15
N LYS A 83 0.89 -0.40 10.36
CA LYS A 83 0.81 0.85 11.11
C LYS A 83 2.19 1.41 11.47
N GLU A 84 3.12 0.57 11.91
CA GLU A 84 4.49 0.97 12.24
C GLU A 84 5.23 1.52 11.02
N PHE A 85 5.17 0.81 9.89
CA PHE A 85 5.79 1.25 8.64
C PHE A 85 5.22 2.58 8.17
N ARG A 86 3.87 2.70 8.18
CA ARG A 86 3.21 3.96 7.84
C ARG A 86 3.62 5.11 8.75
N GLN A 87 3.71 4.88 10.06
CA GLN A 87 4.17 5.90 11.01
C GLN A 87 5.61 6.31 10.79
N THR A 88 6.47 5.38 10.39
CA THR A 88 7.87 5.66 10.07
C THR A 88 7.96 6.55 8.83
N SER A 89 7.28 6.19 7.75
CA SER A 89 7.23 7.00 6.53
C SER A 89 6.65 8.39 6.79
N LEU A 90 5.57 8.50 7.58
CA LEU A 90 5.01 9.80 7.97
C LEU A 90 6.04 10.70 8.68
N LYS A 91 6.79 10.14 9.64
CA LYS A 91 7.83 10.89 10.35
C LYS A 91 8.93 11.37 9.40
N GLU A 92 9.35 10.50 8.48
CA GLU A 92 10.37 10.84 7.49
C GLU A 92 9.92 11.98 6.57
N TYR A 93 8.70 11.94 6.04
CA TYR A 93 8.17 13.02 5.20
C TYR A 93 7.96 14.31 5.98
N VAL A 94 7.54 14.25 7.26
CA VAL A 94 7.48 15.44 8.11
C VAL A 94 8.86 16.08 8.27
N GLU A 95 9.91 15.28 8.53
CA GLU A 95 11.27 15.80 8.67
C GLU A 95 11.85 16.34 7.33
N GLN A 96 11.47 15.76 6.21
CA GLN A 96 11.80 16.29 4.89
C GLN A 96 11.06 17.60 4.61
N ALA A 97 9.75 17.66 4.89
CA ALA A 97 8.94 18.86 4.68
C ALA A 97 9.43 20.07 5.49
N LYS A 98 9.95 19.85 6.71
CA LYS A 98 10.55 20.92 7.51
C LYS A 98 11.81 21.55 6.90
N LYS A 99 12.47 20.86 5.97
CA LYS A 99 13.69 21.31 5.32
C LYS A 99 13.43 22.03 4.00
N ILE A 100 12.19 22.17 3.57
CA ILE A 100 11.83 22.78 2.30
C ILE A 100 12.14 24.28 2.34
N ASP A 101 12.92 24.74 1.34
CA ASP A 101 13.13 26.16 1.09
C ASP A 101 12.03 26.71 0.17
N TYR A 102 10.96 27.20 0.79
CA TYR A 102 9.81 27.76 0.05
C TYR A 102 10.17 28.97 -0.80
N ASN A 103 11.17 29.78 -0.41
CA ASN A 103 11.60 30.92 -1.21
C ASN A 103 12.27 30.47 -2.51
N LYS A 104 13.11 29.41 -2.43
CA LYS A 104 13.68 28.78 -3.61
C LYS A 104 12.59 28.26 -4.54
N ILE A 105 11.61 27.53 -4.01
CA ILE A 105 10.52 26.98 -4.80
C ILE A 105 9.70 28.07 -5.49
N ILE A 106 9.37 29.17 -4.80
CA ILE A 106 8.63 30.30 -5.36
C ILE A 106 9.42 30.89 -6.54
N ASN A 107 10.72 31.10 -6.38
CA ASN A 107 11.58 31.62 -7.44
C ASN A 107 11.66 30.68 -8.63
N ASP A 108 11.83 29.36 -8.38
CA ASP A 108 11.91 28.35 -9.44
C ASP A 108 10.61 28.28 -10.26
N ILE A 109 9.44 28.33 -9.60
CA ILE A 109 8.13 28.34 -10.27
C ILE A 109 7.93 29.65 -11.07
N ASP A 110 8.30 30.80 -10.53
CA ASP A 110 8.14 32.10 -11.20
C ASP A 110 8.98 32.18 -12.47
N VAL A 111 10.21 31.68 -12.42
CA VAL A 111 11.14 31.64 -13.57
C VAL A 111 10.71 30.64 -14.64
N SER A 112 10.19 29.47 -14.24
CA SER A 112 9.81 28.37 -15.16
C SER A 112 8.41 28.52 -15.75
N GLY A 113 7.60 29.44 -15.22
CA GLY A 113 6.20 29.57 -15.60
C GLY A 113 5.32 28.42 -15.09
N GLY A 114 5.76 27.70 -14.07
CA GLY A 114 4.99 26.67 -13.40
C GLY A 114 5.21 25.22 -13.87
N ASP A 115 6.11 25.01 -14.82
CA ASP A 115 6.48 23.66 -15.28
C ASP A 115 7.94 23.32 -14.86
N ASP A 116 8.16 23.31 -13.55
CA ASP A 116 9.47 23.00 -13.01
C ASP A 116 9.46 21.66 -12.24
N TYR A 117 10.06 20.64 -12.86
CA TYR A 117 10.25 19.32 -12.25
C TYR A 117 10.98 19.40 -10.89
N ARG A 118 11.94 20.32 -10.73
CA ARG A 118 12.71 20.47 -9.48
C ARG A 118 11.86 21.00 -8.35
N ALA A 119 11.03 22.02 -8.61
CA ALA A 119 10.05 22.52 -7.64
C ALA A 119 9.07 21.43 -7.24
N GLY A 120 8.60 20.61 -8.19
CA GLY A 120 7.78 19.45 -7.92
C GLY A 120 8.46 18.42 -7.02
N MET A 121 9.74 18.14 -7.25
CA MET A 121 10.53 17.24 -6.40
C MET A 121 10.76 17.81 -4.99
N ASP A 122 11.03 19.10 -4.87
CA ASP A 122 11.19 19.74 -3.57
C ASP A 122 9.87 19.73 -2.75
N LEU A 123 8.71 19.75 -3.42
CA LEU A 123 7.38 19.65 -2.77
C LEU A 123 6.90 18.20 -2.57
N TYR A 124 7.61 17.21 -3.08
CA TYR A 124 7.21 15.82 -3.00
C TYR A 124 6.86 15.33 -1.57
N PRO A 125 7.61 15.68 -0.51
CA PRO A 125 7.25 15.29 0.85
C PRO A 125 5.87 15.81 1.29
N ILE A 126 5.50 17.04 0.89
CA ILE A 126 4.18 17.61 1.20
C ILE A 126 3.08 16.86 0.46
N LYS A 127 3.30 16.56 -0.83
CA LYS A 127 2.35 15.75 -1.61
C LYS A 127 2.12 14.41 -0.91
N LYS A 128 3.19 13.72 -0.49
CA LYS A 128 3.07 12.44 0.21
C LYS A 128 2.34 12.54 1.55
N LEU A 129 2.57 13.58 2.32
CA LEU A 129 1.82 13.82 3.56
C LEU A 129 0.33 14.02 3.27
N TYR A 130 0.00 14.75 2.20
CA TYR A 130 -1.39 14.93 1.76
C TYR A 130 -2.03 13.61 1.33
N ASP A 131 -1.39 12.85 0.44
CA ASP A 131 -1.86 11.54 -0.06
C ASP A 131 -2.15 10.59 1.12
N MET A 132 -1.22 10.52 2.09
CA MET A 132 -1.40 9.70 3.29
C MET A 132 -2.53 10.21 4.21
N ALA A 133 -2.78 11.51 4.26
CA ALA A 133 -3.84 12.11 5.08
C ALA A 133 -5.23 11.85 4.50
N VAL A 134 -5.36 11.87 3.17
CA VAL A 134 -6.65 11.60 2.48
C VAL A 134 -6.91 10.12 2.27
N GLY A 135 -5.92 9.26 2.54
CA GLY A 135 -6.05 7.82 2.46
C GLY A 135 -5.85 7.25 1.06
N ASP A 136 -5.17 7.98 0.17
CA ASP A 136 -4.78 7.47 -1.13
C ASP A 136 -3.92 6.22 -0.98
N TRP A 137 -4.20 5.21 -1.80
CA TRP A 137 -3.44 3.98 -1.81
C TRP A 137 -2.20 4.11 -2.67
N ASP A 138 -1.03 3.97 -2.04
CA ASP A 138 0.26 3.97 -2.71
C ASP A 138 1.27 3.04 -2.02
N PHE A 139 2.53 3.09 -2.46
CA PHE A 139 3.60 2.24 -1.93
C PHE A 139 3.94 2.50 -0.44
N ASN A 140 3.50 3.62 0.16
CA ASN A 140 3.67 3.93 1.58
C ASN A 140 2.43 3.61 2.43
N SER A 141 1.41 3.00 1.84
CA SER A 141 0.18 2.68 2.56
C SER A 141 0.38 1.51 3.50
N TYR A 142 1.15 0.49 3.09
CA TYR A 142 1.45 -0.73 3.82
C TYR A 142 0.23 -1.57 4.22
N PHE A 143 -0.95 -1.07 3.94
CA PHE A 143 -2.25 -1.69 4.22
C PHE A 143 -3.24 -1.29 3.13
N PHE A 144 -4.08 -2.26 2.71
CA PHE A 144 -5.17 -2.01 1.79
C PHE A 144 -6.35 -2.93 2.08
N ASP A 145 -7.55 -2.36 2.18
CA ASP A 145 -8.81 -3.05 2.36
C ASP A 145 -9.56 -3.07 1.02
N ILE A 146 -9.60 -4.22 0.36
CA ILE A 146 -10.28 -4.35 -0.94
C ILE A 146 -11.80 -4.30 -0.83
N VAL A 147 -12.37 -4.52 0.35
CA VAL A 147 -13.83 -4.45 0.56
C VAL A 147 -14.32 -3.01 0.46
N THR A 148 -13.51 -2.05 0.92
CA THR A 148 -13.86 -0.62 0.91
C THR A 148 -13.01 0.21 -0.03
N ASP A 149 -12.11 -0.42 -0.78
CA ASP A 149 -11.16 0.25 -1.68
C ASP A 149 -10.40 1.37 -0.95
N SER A 150 -9.80 1.04 0.20
CA SER A 150 -9.22 2.04 1.09
C SER A 150 -7.95 1.59 1.78
N SER A 151 -6.98 2.49 1.91
CA SER A 151 -5.79 2.28 2.74
C SER A 151 -6.04 2.59 4.24
N ASN A 152 -7.30 2.80 4.65
CA ASN A 152 -7.67 3.14 6.01
C ASN A 152 -8.13 1.90 6.81
N MET A 153 -7.47 1.63 7.93
CA MET A 153 -7.79 0.49 8.80
C MET A 153 -9.08 0.63 9.61
N ILE A 154 -9.74 1.80 9.60
CA ILE A 154 -10.90 2.07 10.48
C ILE A 154 -12.05 1.11 10.18
N HIS A 155 -12.29 0.79 8.91
CA HIS A 155 -13.37 -0.11 8.53
C HIS A 155 -13.15 -1.51 9.12
N VAL A 156 -11.97 -2.09 8.92
CA VAL A 156 -11.63 -3.42 9.45
C VAL A 156 -11.74 -3.44 10.98
N LYS A 157 -11.17 -2.44 11.67
CA LYS A 157 -11.26 -2.34 13.14
C LYS A 157 -12.71 -2.27 13.62
N ASN A 158 -13.53 -1.41 13.01
CA ASN A 158 -14.94 -1.29 13.37
C ASN A 158 -15.73 -2.58 13.10
N SER A 159 -15.36 -3.33 12.06
CA SER A 159 -15.97 -4.61 11.71
C SER A 159 -15.63 -5.68 12.75
N LEU A 160 -14.35 -5.78 13.11
CA LEU A 160 -13.87 -6.69 14.16
C LEU A 160 -14.48 -6.36 15.52
N ASP A 161 -14.56 -5.09 15.90
CA ASP A 161 -15.17 -4.63 17.16
C ASP A 161 -16.68 -4.97 17.24
N LYS A 162 -17.34 -5.11 16.10
CA LYS A 162 -18.75 -5.55 16.01
C LYS A 162 -18.91 -7.06 15.97
N GLY A 163 -17.79 -7.80 16.05
CA GLY A 163 -17.80 -9.26 16.04
C GLY A 163 -17.95 -9.86 14.64
N ALA A 164 -17.62 -9.12 13.58
CA ALA A 164 -17.52 -9.71 12.26
C ALA A 164 -16.40 -10.75 12.24
N ASP A 165 -16.65 -11.85 11.60
CA ASP A 165 -15.73 -12.94 11.29
C ASP A 165 -15.40 -12.93 9.79
N ASN A 166 -14.52 -13.82 9.34
CA ASN A 166 -14.11 -14.00 7.95
C ASN A 166 -13.14 -12.94 7.39
N TRP A 167 -12.47 -12.16 8.22
CA TRP A 167 -11.37 -11.31 7.74
C TRP A 167 -10.10 -12.12 7.57
N TYR A 168 -9.46 -11.94 6.40
CA TYR A 168 -8.16 -12.48 6.06
C TYR A 168 -7.19 -11.36 5.69
N ALA A 169 -5.93 -11.54 6.02
CA ALA A 169 -4.84 -10.69 5.58
C ALA A 169 -3.91 -11.49 4.65
N VAL A 170 -3.67 -10.96 3.48
CA VAL A 170 -2.79 -11.49 2.44
C VAL A 170 -1.60 -10.56 2.34
N PRO A 171 -0.39 -10.98 2.71
CA PRO A 171 0.80 -10.19 2.44
C PRO A 171 1.08 -10.18 0.93
N VAL A 172 1.44 -9.03 0.39
CA VAL A 172 1.71 -8.84 -1.05
C VAL A 172 3.00 -8.07 -1.24
N ASP A 173 3.91 -8.61 -2.04
CA ASP A 173 5.12 -7.94 -2.49
C ASP A 173 4.81 -7.16 -3.77
N PHE A 174 4.83 -5.84 -3.71
CA PHE A 174 4.62 -4.97 -4.86
C PHE A 174 5.95 -4.44 -5.40
N HIS A 175 6.09 -4.45 -6.71
CA HIS A 175 7.15 -3.77 -7.46
C HIS A 175 6.64 -2.46 -8.06
N PHE A 176 7.50 -1.39 -8.09
CA PHE A 176 7.19 -0.06 -8.63
C PHE A 176 8.46 0.69 -9.03
#